data_a3f21aeb4a7b72457edf2e913fdb083b
#
_entry.id   a3f21aeb4a7b72457edf2e913fdb083b
#
_cell.length_a   1.000
_cell.length_b   1.000
_cell.length_c   1.000
_cell.angle_alpha   90.00
_cell.angle_beta   90.00
_cell.angle_gamma   90.00
#
_symmetry.space_group_name_H-M   'P 1'
#
loop_
_entity.id
_entity.type
_entity.pdbx_description
1 polymer ?
#
loop_
_entity_poly.entity_id
_entity_poly.type
_entity_poly.pdbx_seq_one_letter_code
_entity_poly.pdbx_strand_id
1 'polypeptide(L)'
;MDKSVSQHAKPMVYLCFRNFIEVLEQVGELKLVARTLGIAAVALLFASCGTPGTRISQRPEVYQRLSPRDQALVSQGQIRLGMTMDAVWLAWGTPEQTIPGSGRGRPTETWVYLRYETPPSYGGPYYYGPFDWSYIPPKFPYPSKGVTFANGRVVYFRHLPSPPP
;
A
#
# COMPACT_ATOMS: atom_id res chain seq x y z
N MET A 1 34.09 -14.29 76.44
CA MET A 1 34.58 -15.00 75.27
C MET A 1 33.60 -14.78 74.15
N ASP A 2 34.02 -14.18 73.18
CA ASP A 2 33.45 -13.19 72.31
C ASP A 2 32.65 -13.80 71.14
N LYS A 3 31.38 -13.47 70.99
CA LYS A 3 30.57 -13.78 69.79
C LYS A 3 30.08 -12.47 69.17
N SER A 4 30.99 -11.77 68.57
CA SER A 4 30.64 -10.49 67.93
C SER A 4 31.47 -10.28 66.66
N VAL A 5 31.27 -11.11 65.66
CA VAL A 5 31.69 -10.80 64.27
C VAL A 5 30.85 -11.66 63.32
N SER A 6 29.78 -11.18 62.79
CA SER A 6 29.21 -11.56 61.51
C SER A 6 27.77 -11.01 61.25
N GLN A 7 27.58 -9.71 61.27
CA GLN A 7 26.25 -9.16 60.85
C GLN A 7 26.31 -7.96 59.90
N HIS A 8 27.44 -7.59 59.33
CA HIS A 8 27.50 -6.40 58.48
C HIS A 8 27.76 -6.63 57.00
N ALA A 9 27.83 -7.86 56.51
CA ALA A 9 28.09 -8.13 55.11
C ALA A 9 26.86 -8.42 54.20
N LYS A 10 25.67 -8.45 54.77
CA LYS A 10 24.44 -8.82 54.04
C LYS A 10 23.70 -7.71 53.29
N PRO A 11 23.73 -6.41 53.65
CA PRO A 11 22.94 -5.41 52.94
C PRO A 11 23.50 -5.00 51.56
N MET A 12 24.81 -5.07 51.34
CA MET A 12 25.46 -4.53 50.17
C MET A 12 25.29 -5.43 48.92
N VAL A 13 25.31 -6.74 49.13
CA VAL A 13 25.11 -7.72 48.05
C VAL A 13 23.65 -7.73 47.59
N TYR A 14 22.72 -7.55 48.53
CA TYR A 14 21.29 -7.47 48.21
C TYR A 14 20.91 -6.21 47.41
N LEU A 15 21.53 -5.07 47.68
CA LEU A 15 21.31 -3.84 46.92
C LEU A 15 21.87 -3.94 45.47
N CYS A 16 23.07 -4.52 45.33
CA CYS A 16 23.63 -4.77 43.97
C CYS A 16 22.76 -5.73 43.14
N PHE A 17 22.23 -6.79 43.76
CA PHE A 17 21.42 -7.77 43.05
C PHE A 17 20.07 -7.20 42.66
N ARG A 18 19.44 -6.36 43.49
CA ARG A 18 18.17 -5.69 43.21
C ARG A 18 18.32 -4.70 42.08
N ASN A 19 19.36 -3.86 42.06
CA ASN A 19 19.63 -2.94 41.00
C ASN A 19 19.93 -3.66 39.67
N PHE A 20 20.56 -4.84 39.71
CA PHE A 20 20.83 -5.62 38.50
C PHE A 20 19.55 -6.24 37.93
N ILE A 21 18.61 -6.67 38.78
CA ILE A 21 17.31 -7.18 38.31
C ILE A 21 16.46 -6.07 37.72
N GLU A 22 16.42 -4.87 38.32
CA GLU A 22 15.69 -3.71 37.76
C GLU A 22 16.26 -3.27 36.38
N VAL A 23 17.57 -3.33 36.20
CA VAL A 23 18.21 -3.04 34.89
C VAL A 23 17.87 -4.12 33.86
N LEU A 24 17.78 -5.39 34.25
CA LEU A 24 17.38 -6.48 33.35
C LEU A 24 15.91 -6.39 32.95
N GLU A 25 15.03 -5.99 33.86
CA GLU A 25 13.61 -5.73 33.53
C GLU A 25 13.47 -4.55 32.58
N GLN A 26 14.18 -3.45 32.80
CA GLN A 26 14.16 -2.30 31.88
C GLN A 26 14.67 -2.65 30.47
N VAL A 27 15.71 -3.51 30.39
CA VAL A 27 16.20 -3.98 29.08
C VAL A 27 15.20 -4.91 28.39
N GLY A 28 14.43 -5.70 29.18
CA GLY A 28 13.33 -6.54 28.68
C GLY A 28 12.19 -5.72 28.09
N GLU A 29 11.74 -4.73 28.82
CA GLU A 29 10.70 -3.77 28.39
C GLU A 29 11.13 -2.99 27.14
N LEU A 30 12.36 -2.50 27.10
CA LEU A 30 12.91 -1.78 25.95
C LEU A 30 12.95 -2.64 24.68
N LYS A 31 13.29 -3.93 24.82
CA LYS A 31 13.24 -4.90 23.71
C LYS A 31 11.83 -5.19 23.25
N LEU A 32 10.87 -5.27 24.17
CA LEU A 32 9.46 -5.48 23.86
C LEU A 32 8.89 -4.26 23.10
N VAL A 33 9.15 -3.04 23.59
CA VAL A 33 8.75 -1.78 22.94
C VAL A 33 9.39 -1.64 21.55
N ALA A 34 10.66 -1.95 21.41
CA ALA A 34 11.36 -1.93 20.11
C ALA A 34 10.75 -2.95 19.11
N ARG A 35 10.38 -4.15 19.59
CA ARG A 35 9.70 -5.16 18.76
C ARG A 35 8.31 -4.72 18.33
N THR A 36 7.51 -4.17 19.24
CA THR A 36 6.16 -3.68 18.93
C THR A 36 6.18 -2.48 17.98
N LEU A 37 7.12 -1.54 18.16
CA LEU A 37 7.34 -0.43 17.23
C LEU A 37 7.82 -0.93 15.86
N GLY A 38 8.69 -1.93 15.81
CA GLY A 38 9.14 -2.54 14.57
C GLY A 38 8.00 -3.20 13.80
N ILE A 39 7.15 -3.96 14.48
CA ILE A 39 5.97 -4.61 13.86
C ILE A 39 4.96 -3.57 13.39
N ALA A 40 4.72 -2.51 14.16
CA ALA A 40 3.83 -1.42 13.77
C ALA A 40 4.36 -0.66 12.56
N ALA A 41 5.65 -0.39 12.49
CA ALA A 41 6.29 0.26 11.35
C ALA A 41 6.21 -0.60 10.07
N VAL A 42 6.43 -1.91 10.18
CA VAL A 42 6.27 -2.85 9.07
C VAL A 42 4.82 -2.93 8.61
N ALA A 43 3.86 -2.97 9.54
CA ALA A 43 2.42 -2.97 9.21
C ALA A 43 1.99 -1.69 8.44
N LEU A 44 2.55 -0.53 8.81
CA LEU A 44 2.30 0.74 8.10
C LEU A 44 2.85 0.76 6.67
N LEU A 45 3.96 0.05 6.40
CA LEU A 45 4.53 -0.05 5.06
C LEU A 45 3.63 -0.87 4.11
N PHE A 46 2.90 -1.86 4.62
CA PHE A 46 1.95 -2.64 3.82
C PHE A 46 0.63 -1.91 3.54
N ALA A 47 0.28 -0.89 4.30
CA ALA A 47 -0.93 -0.09 4.09
C ALA A 47 -0.84 0.85 2.86
N SER A 48 0.35 1.02 2.26
CA SER A 48 0.58 1.93 1.13
C SER A 48 0.23 1.35 -0.24
N CYS A 49 -0.06 0.04 -0.36
CA CYS A 49 -0.50 -0.54 -1.62
C CYS A 49 -1.99 -0.25 -1.84
N GLY A 50 -2.30 0.59 -2.82
CA GLY A 50 -3.67 0.91 -3.25
C GLY A 50 -4.42 -0.30 -3.85
N THR A 51 -4.57 -1.39 -3.08
CA THR A 51 -5.29 -2.59 -3.48
C THR A 51 -6.81 -2.39 -3.36
N PRO A 52 -7.65 -3.18 -4.05
CA PRO A 52 -9.10 -3.15 -3.84
C PRO A 52 -9.49 -3.35 -2.37
N GLY A 53 -8.82 -4.26 -1.64
CA GLY A 53 -9.06 -4.49 -0.22
C GLY A 53 -8.85 -3.24 0.65
N THR A 54 -7.79 -2.49 0.42
CA THR A 54 -7.53 -1.22 1.13
C THR A 54 -8.61 -0.19 0.84
N ARG A 55 -9.08 -0.06 -0.41
CA ARG A 55 -10.15 0.89 -0.77
C ARG A 55 -11.50 0.48 -0.21
N ILE A 56 -11.79 -0.82 -0.15
CA ILE A 56 -13.00 -1.36 0.49
C ILE A 56 -13.01 -1.03 1.98
N SER A 57 -11.88 -1.16 2.67
CA SER A 57 -11.78 -0.80 4.09
C SER A 57 -11.89 0.71 4.35
N GLN A 58 -11.58 1.56 3.38
CA GLN A 58 -11.76 3.00 3.44
C GLN A 58 -13.23 3.42 3.27
N ARG A 59 -14.03 2.68 2.50
CA ARG A 59 -15.45 2.97 2.21
C ARG A 59 -16.32 1.71 2.30
N PRO A 60 -16.41 1.09 3.48
CA PRO A 60 -17.15 -0.16 3.66
C PRO A 60 -18.65 -0.01 3.37
N GLU A 61 -19.23 1.16 3.65
CA GLU A 61 -20.64 1.46 3.41
C GLU A 61 -20.96 1.50 1.91
N VAL A 62 -20.05 1.95 1.07
CA VAL A 62 -20.21 1.93 -0.39
C VAL A 62 -20.17 0.49 -0.90
N TYR A 63 -19.20 -0.29 -0.43
CA TYR A 63 -19.06 -1.69 -0.81
C TYR A 63 -20.29 -2.52 -0.42
N GLN A 64 -20.80 -2.35 0.80
CA GLN A 64 -21.99 -3.09 1.30
C GLN A 64 -23.27 -2.79 0.49
N ARG A 65 -23.41 -1.61 -0.12
CA ARG A 65 -24.53 -1.24 -0.98
C ARG A 65 -24.47 -1.85 -2.38
N LEU A 66 -23.35 -2.41 -2.77
CA LEU A 66 -23.22 -3.08 -4.07
C LEU A 66 -23.94 -4.41 -4.07
N SER A 67 -24.38 -4.85 -5.27
CA SER A 67 -24.91 -6.21 -5.44
C SER A 67 -23.82 -7.25 -5.08
N PRO A 68 -24.18 -8.46 -4.59
CA PRO A 68 -23.22 -9.51 -4.29
C PRO A 68 -22.28 -9.83 -5.47
N ARG A 69 -22.82 -9.76 -6.69
CA ARG A 69 -22.05 -9.94 -7.92
C ARG A 69 -21.01 -8.84 -8.10
N ASP A 70 -21.37 -7.57 -7.85
CA ASP A 70 -20.45 -6.44 -7.98
C ASP A 70 -19.42 -6.45 -6.86
N GLN A 71 -19.78 -6.86 -5.64
CA GLN A 71 -18.85 -7.05 -4.54
C GLN A 71 -17.74 -8.07 -4.89
N ALA A 72 -18.13 -9.22 -5.45
CA ALA A 72 -17.19 -10.24 -5.89
C ALA A 72 -16.23 -9.75 -6.97
N LEU A 73 -16.70 -8.97 -7.94
CA LEU A 73 -15.87 -8.40 -8.99
C LEU A 73 -14.93 -7.32 -8.45
N VAL A 74 -15.44 -6.41 -7.63
CA VAL A 74 -14.67 -5.32 -7.01
C VAL A 74 -13.53 -5.88 -6.15
N SER A 75 -13.78 -6.91 -5.35
CA SER A 75 -12.74 -7.54 -4.52
C SER A 75 -11.60 -8.13 -5.34
N GLN A 76 -11.87 -8.54 -6.58
CA GLN A 76 -10.89 -9.04 -7.54
C GLN A 76 -10.28 -7.94 -8.42
N GLY A 77 -10.64 -6.66 -8.21
CA GLY A 77 -10.21 -5.56 -9.07
C GLY A 77 -10.80 -5.59 -10.47
N GLN A 78 -11.95 -6.25 -10.65
CA GLN A 78 -12.65 -6.37 -11.92
C GLN A 78 -13.85 -5.43 -11.98
N ILE A 79 -14.21 -5.01 -13.20
CA ILE A 79 -15.39 -4.20 -13.46
C ILE A 79 -16.25 -4.81 -14.58
N ARG A 80 -17.50 -4.39 -14.68
CA ARG A 80 -18.41 -4.76 -15.75
C ARG A 80 -19.24 -3.56 -16.22
N LEU A 81 -19.87 -3.69 -17.36
CA LEU A 81 -20.85 -2.73 -17.85
C LEU A 81 -22.01 -2.55 -16.86
N GLY A 82 -22.45 -1.32 -16.71
CA GLY A 82 -23.54 -0.94 -15.79
C GLY A 82 -23.12 -0.70 -14.33
N MET A 83 -21.87 -0.97 -13.94
CA MET A 83 -21.36 -0.61 -12.61
C MET A 83 -21.36 0.90 -12.39
N THR A 84 -21.52 1.32 -11.14
CA THR A 84 -21.42 2.73 -10.75
C THR A 84 -19.97 3.22 -10.71
N MET A 85 -19.77 4.54 -10.74
CA MET A 85 -18.44 5.15 -10.59
C MET A 85 -17.79 4.76 -9.27
N ASP A 86 -18.55 4.72 -8.18
CA ASP A 86 -18.03 4.28 -6.87
C ASP A 86 -17.54 2.83 -6.88
N ALA A 87 -18.25 1.92 -7.56
CA ALA A 87 -17.81 0.54 -7.71
C ALA A 87 -16.50 0.43 -8.50
N VAL A 88 -16.35 1.23 -9.57
CA VAL A 88 -15.12 1.30 -10.35
C VAL A 88 -13.99 1.90 -9.51
N TRP A 89 -14.25 2.93 -8.71
CA TRP A 89 -13.26 3.50 -7.80
C TRP A 89 -12.78 2.48 -6.76
N LEU A 90 -13.68 1.69 -6.19
CA LEU A 90 -13.29 0.61 -5.27
C LEU A 90 -12.41 -0.44 -5.97
N ALA A 91 -12.73 -0.81 -7.21
CA ALA A 91 -11.99 -1.82 -7.97
C ALA A 91 -10.63 -1.31 -8.48
N TRP A 92 -10.60 -0.13 -9.11
CA TRP A 92 -9.44 0.38 -9.84
C TRP A 92 -8.73 1.55 -9.16
N GLY A 93 -9.39 2.25 -8.24
CA GLY A 93 -8.86 3.42 -7.56
C GLY A 93 -9.16 4.73 -8.30
N THR A 94 -8.41 5.76 -7.90
CA THR A 94 -8.51 7.10 -8.51
C THR A 94 -7.85 7.09 -9.89
N PRO A 95 -8.53 7.62 -10.94
CA PRO A 95 -7.91 7.77 -12.25
C PRO A 95 -6.84 8.87 -12.23
N GLU A 96 -5.82 8.75 -13.07
CA GLU A 96 -4.85 9.81 -13.27
C GLU A 96 -5.39 10.96 -14.13
N GLN A 97 -6.34 10.65 -15.03
CA GLN A 97 -6.98 11.64 -15.88
C GLN A 97 -8.47 11.38 -16.01
N THR A 98 -9.23 12.47 -16.03
CA THR A 98 -10.67 12.46 -16.28
C THR A 98 -10.96 13.33 -17.50
N ILE A 99 -11.58 12.74 -18.53
CA ILE A 99 -11.85 13.41 -19.80
C ILE A 99 -13.38 13.50 -19.98
N PRO A 100 -13.95 14.71 -19.95
CA PRO A 100 -15.36 14.91 -20.29
C PRO A 100 -15.57 14.69 -21.78
N GLY A 101 -16.72 14.14 -22.14
CA GLY A 101 -17.08 13.87 -23.52
C GLY A 101 -18.58 13.90 -23.76
N SER A 102 -18.97 13.61 -24.99
CA SER A 102 -20.37 13.44 -25.38
C SER A 102 -20.51 12.19 -26.24
N GLY A 103 -21.44 11.31 -25.88
CA GLY A 103 -21.73 10.10 -26.63
C GLY A 103 -23.24 9.98 -26.91
N ARG A 104 -23.63 9.90 -28.16
CA ARG A 104 -25.06 9.81 -28.58
C ARG A 104 -25.93 10.91 -27.96
N GLY A 105 -25.40 12.15 -27.89
CA GLY A 105 -26.13 13.30 -27.34
C GLY A 105 -26.25 13.31 -25.80
N ARG A 106 -25.50 12.44 -25.09
CA ARG A 106 -25.47 12.39 -23.63
C ARG A 106 -24.07 12.73 -23.12
N PRO A 107 -23.95 13.45 -22.01
CA PRO A 107 -22.65 13.70 -21.39
C PRO A 107 -22.04 12.38 -20.94
N THR A 108 -20.76 12.24 -21.22
CA THR A 108 -19.93 11.09 -20.80
C THR A 108 -18.71 11.57 -20.06
N GLU A 109 -18.16 10.72 -19.23
CA GLU A 109 -16.90 10.95 -18.52
C GLU A 109 -16.02 9.72 -18.70
N THR A 110 -14.78 9.93 -19.14
CA THR A 110 -13.82 8.84 -19.32
C THR A 110 -12.70 8.97 -18.32
N TRP A 111 -12.51 7.95 -17.51
CA TRP A 111 -11.40 7.80 -16.61
C TRP A 111 -10.28 7.04 -17.29
N VAL A 112 -9.06 7.61 -17.23
CA VAL A 112 -7.86 7.03 -17.80
C VAL A 112 -6.88 6.71 -16.69
N TYR A 113 -6.39 5.46 -16.69
CA TYR A 113 -5.39 4.95 -15.77
C TYR A 113 -4.09 4.79 -16.51
N LEU A 114 -3.03 5.40 -15.98
CA LEU A 114 -1.70 5.34 -16.56
C LEU A 114 -0.86 4.27 -15.84
N ARG A 115 0.12 3.77 -16.55
CA ARG A 115 1.27 3.07 -15.98
C ARG A 115 2.54 3.76 -16.45
N TYR A 116 3.58 3.67 -15.65
CA TYR A 116 4.85 4.29 -15.95
C TYR A 116 5.84 3.18 -16.29
N GLU A 117 6.27 3.13 -17.54
CA GLU A 117 7.18 2.13 -18.05
C GLU A 117 8.41 2.79 -18.69
N THR A 118 9.55 2.12 -18.59
CA THR A 118 10.74 2.49 -19.33
C THR A 118 10.66 1.80 -20.69
N PRO A 119 10.67 2.56 -21.82
CA PRO A 119 10.69 1.95 -23.13
C PRO A 119 11.94 1.06 -23.31
N PRO A 120 11.84 -0.04 -24.05
CA PRO A 120 12.97 -0.94 -24.29
C PRO A 120 14.20 -0.25 -24.90
N SER A 121 13.99 0.80 -25.68
CA SER A 121 15.08 1.64 -26.23
C SER A 121 15.98 2.29 -25.17
N TYR A 122 15.48 2.46 -23.92
CA TYR A 122 16.27 2.98 -22.81
C TYR A 122 16.91 1.88 -21.95
N GLY A 123 16.61 0.61 -22.21
CA GLY A 123 17.15 -0.56 -21.49
C GLY A 123 18.18 -1.35 -22.29
N GLY A 124 18.59 -0.87 -23.45
CA GLY A 124 19.55 -1.58 -24.30
C GLY A 124 21.00 -1.46 -23.80
N PRO A 125 21.87 -2.42 -24.17
CA PRO A 125 23.26 -2.50 -23.71
C PRO A 125 24.11 -1.28 -24.10
N TYR A 126 23.62 -0.44 -24.99
CA TYR A 126 24.30 0.78 -25.44
C TYR A 126 24.10 2.00 -24.53
N TYR A 127 23.11 1.97 -23.64
CA TYR A 127 22.82 3.08 -22.72
C TYR A 127 23.45 2.90 -21.35
N TYR A 128 23.89 1.70 -21.02
CA TYR A 128 24.54 1.41 -19.75
C TYR A 128 26.00 1.11 -20.01
N GLY A 129 26.87 2.04 -19.69
CA GLY A 129 28.26 1.68 -19.49
C GLY A 129 28.33 0.62 -18.39
N PRO A 130 29.24 -0.37 -18.48
CA PRO A 130 29.29 -1.50 -17.54
C PRO A 130 29.55 -1.11 -16.08
N PHE A 131 29.68 0.20 -15.79
CA PHE A 131 30.03 0.73 -14.46
C PHE A 131 29.19 1.90 -13.98
N ASP A 132 28.12 2.30 -14.69
CA ASP A 132 27.26 3.41 -14.24
C ASP A 132 26.02 2.88 -13.51
N TRP A 133 26.20 2.60 -12.24
CA TRP A 133 25.13 2.19 -11.32
C TRP A 133 24.18 3.34 -10.91
N SER A 134 24.47 4.58 -11.32
CA SER A 134 23.70 5.77 -10.96
C SER A 134 22.60 6.11 -11.95
N TYR A 135 22.58 5.49 -13.13
CA TYR A 135 21.59 5.79 -14.16
C TYR A 135 20.25 5.11 -13.84
N ILE A 136 19.26 5.93 -13.53
CA ILE A 136 17.85 5.49 -13.42
C ILE A 136 17.17 5.86 -14.73
N PRO A 137 16.75 4.89 -15.55
CA PRO A 137 16.11 5.18 -16.82
C PRO A 137 14.78 5.92 -16.61
N PRO A 138 14.44 6.90 -17.47
CA PRO A 138 13.20 7.64 -17.35
C PRO A 138 12.00 6.73 -17.60
N LYS A 139 10.95 6.94 -16.79
CA LYS A 139 9.66 6.26 -16.95
C LYS A 139 8.66 7.19 -17.63
N PHE A 140 8.02 6.69 -18.67
CA PHE A 140 7.01 7.44 -19.42
C PHE A 140 5.59 6.96 -19.08
N PRO A 141 4.60 7.86 -19.03
CA PRO A 141 3.21 7.49 -18.78
C PRO A 141 2.59 6.88 -20.03
N TYR A 142 2.02 5.68 -19.89
CA TYR A 142 1.24 5.01 -20.93
C TYR A 142 -0.16 4.69 -20.43
N PRO A 143 -1.22 4.92 -21.21
CA PRO A 143 -2.55 4.49 -20.85
C PRO A 143 -2.61 2.96 -20.67
N SER A 144 -3.06 2.49 -19.51
CA SER A 144 -3.15 1.06 -19.21
C SER A 144 -4.58 0.55 -19.20
N LYS A 145 -5.50 1.37 -18.74
CA LYS A 145 -6.94 1.07 -18.68
C LYS A 145 -7.73 2.33 -18.94
N GLY A 146 -8.89 2.18 -19.54
CA GLY A 146 -9.85 3.25 -19.71
C GLY A 146 -11.27 2.76 -19.42
N VAL A 147 -12.09 3.59 -18.78
CA VAL A 147 -13.50 3.34 -18.55
C VAL A 147 -14.31 4.60 -18.84
N THR A 148 -15.39 4.45 -19.59
CA THR A 148 -16.31 5.55 -19.94
C THR A 148 -17.63 5.35 -19.23
N PHE A 149 -18.11 6.41 -18.62
CA PHE A 149 -19.39 6.47 -17.94
C PHE A 149 -20.39 7.33 -18.74
N ALA A 150 -21.64 6.91 -18.71
CA ALA A 150 -22.79 7.74 -19.08
C ALA A 150 -23.83 7.62 -17.94
N ASN A 151 -24.36 8.74 -17.48
CA ASN A 151 -25.29 8.78 -16.34
C ASN A 151 -24.72 8.07 -15.08
N GLY A 152 -23.43 8.22 -14.80
CA GLY A 152 -22.76 7.62 -13.64
C GLY A 152 -22.58 6.09 -13.70
N ARG A 153 -22.81 5.46 -14.87
CA ARG A 153 -22.66 4.02 -15.06
C ARG A 153 -21.71 3.70 -16.20
N VAL A 154 -20.94 2.62 -16.03
CA VAL A 154 -20.00 2.12 -17.04
C VAL A 154 -20.76 1.73 -18.32
N VAL A 155 -20.43 2.37 -19.43
CA VAL A 155 -20.92 2.06 -20.76
C VAL A 155 -19.87 1.42 -21.66
N TYR A 156 -18.60 1.66 -21.34
CA TYR A 156 -17.46 1.07 -22.07
C TYR A 156 -16.24 1.00 -21.16
N PHE A 157 -15.43 -0.02 -21.31
CA PHE A 157 -14.10 -0.10 -20.70
C PHE A 157 -13.16 -0.97 -21.52
N ARG A 158 -11.86 -0.72 -21.40
CA ARG A 158 -10.83 -1.53 -22.04
C ARG A 158 -9.54 -1.54 -21.22
N HIS A 159 -8.79 -2.63 -21.36
CA HIS A 159 -7.39 -2.71 -20.98
C HIS A 159 -6.56 -2.45 -22.24
N LEU A 160 -5.51 -1.67 -22.10
CA LEU A 160 -4.61 -1.34 -23.19
C LEU A 160 -3.33 -2.18 -23.05
N PRO A 161 -2.79 -2.70 -24.17
CA PRO A 161 -1.53 -3.44 -24.14
C PRO A 161 -0.39 -2.52 -23.69
N SER A 162 0.72 -3.14 -23.29
CA SER A 162 1.97 -2.41 -23.11
C SER A 162 2.40 -1.80 -24.45
N PRO A 163 3.17 -0.67 -24.43
CA PRO A 163 3.75 -0.15 -25.64
C PRO A 163 4.59 -1.24 -26.31
N PRO A 164 4.64 -1.25 -27.65
CA PRO A 164 5.49 -2.21 -28.38
C PRO A 164 6.95 -2.04 -27.98
N PRO A 165 7.73 -3.12 -28.06
CA PRO A 165 9.16 -3.09 -27.78
C PRO A 165 9.92 -2.18 -28.74
#